data_f9e3c67b2fef4159143b6916eb6c10ef
#
_entry.id   f9e3c67b2fef4159143b6916eb6c10ef
#
_cell.length_a   1.000
_cell.length_b   1.000
_cell.length_c   1.000
_cell.angle_alpha   90.00
_cell.angle_beta   90.00
_cell.angle_gamma   90.00
#
_symmetry.space_group_name_H-M   'P 1'
#
loop_
_entity.id
_entity.type
_entity.pdbx_description
1 polymer ?
#
loop_
_entity_poly.entity_id
_entity_poly.type
_entity_poly.pdbx_seq_one_letter_code
_entity_poly.pdbx_strand_id
1 'polypeptide(L)'
;MNIILNYVSCHQYLEPYLRHVASAGEIMNILVLLTCFNRKEKTEKCIKSLSKGNSSINFTFIVVDDNSKDGTVEMLEKLREYHNIYIIKGNGNLFYSGGMRMGMEYALRELEEVFDYILLVNDDVEFFDKCIEKMIREIKSNSSVTVGATCNKEHLLTYGAIKYSENNSIKYRKVDISEYQLQCDTFNANCVLIPYFAFKKVRSMDSSYIHALGDFDYGLALKKSGLSIYSSSAYIGLCENNSIKNTWQDTTLSRIKRIKLKENPKGAPLKPWFYFLKKNFGFVVAIRNAFTPYARILLRK
;
A
#
# COMPACT_ATOMS: atom_id res chain seq x y z
N MET A 1 -33.80 14.40 38.15
CA MET A 1 -34.29 13.55 37.05
C MET A 1 -33.14 13.19 36.19
N ASN A 2 -32.57 12.02 36.42
CA ASN A 2 -31.27 11.57 35.87
C ASN A 2 -31.43 11.15 34.42
N ILE A 3 -30.67 11.81 33.51
CA ILE A 3 -30.45 11.32 32.14
C ILE A 3 -29.18 10.48 32.19
N ILE A 4 -29.34 9.16 32.34
CA ILE A 4 -28.27 8.19 32.13
C ILE A 4 -28.15 8.03 30.60
N LEU A 5 -27.16 8.67 30.02
CA LEU A 5 -26.73 8.41 28.66
C LEU A 5 -26.10 7.02 28.59
N ASN A 6 -26.78 6.14 27.86
CA ASN A 6 -26.33 4.80 27.50
C ASN A 6 -24.99 4.84 26.73
N TYR A 7 -23.90 4.69 27.45
CA TYR A 7 -22.61 4.22 26.91
C TYR A 7 -22.66 2.69 26.75
N VAL A 8 -23.56 2.20 25.93
CA VAL A 8 -23.58 0.77 25.56
C VAL A 8 -22.73 0.57 24.31
N SER A 9 -21.52 0.12 24.59
CA SER A 9 -20.81 -0.95 23.89
C SER A 9 -20.44 -0.77 22.42
N CYS A 10 -19.44 0.07 22.17
CA CYS A 10 -18.51 -0.18 21.07
C CYS A 10 -17.54 -1.35 21.41
N HIS A 11 -17.46 -1.76 22.66
CA HIS A 11 -16.57 -2.83 23.14
C HIS A 11 -17.03 -4.24 22.75
N GLN A 12 -18.31 -4.52 22.67
CA GLN A 12 -18.81 -5.88 22.39
C GLN A 12 -18.53 -6.38 20.96
N TYR A 13 -18.27 -5.46 20.01
CA TYR A 13 -17.89 -5.84 18.64
C TYR A 13 -16.37 -5.89 18.40
N LEU A 14 -15.58 -5.48 19.39
CA LEU A 14 -14.10 -5.45 19.28
C LEU A 14 -13.43 -6.63 19.99
N GLU A 15 -14.09 -7.29 20.93
CA GLU A 15 -13.51 -8.41 21.70
C GLU A 15 -13.01 -9.59 20.86
N PRO A 16 -13.65 -10.01 19.75
CA PRO A 16 -13.11 -11.08 18.91
C PRO A 16 -11.84 -10.66 18.14
N TYR A 17 -11.56 -9.36 18.01
CA TYR A 17 -10.45 -8.81 17.23
C TYR A 17 -9.26 -8.32 18.09
N LEU A 18 -9.42 -8.32 19.41
CA LEU A 18 -8.37 -8.01 20.37
C LEU A 18 -7.56 -9.28 20.71
N ARG A 19 -7.09 -10.03 19.71
CA ARG A 19 -5.98 -10.95 19.99
C ARG A 19 -4.78 -10.08 20.33
N HIS A 20 -4.27 -10.31 21.54
CA HIS A 20 -3.04 -9.68 22.04
C HIS A 20 -1.91 -9.87 21.02
N VAL A 21 -0.92 -9.00 21.05
CA VAL A 21 0.40 -9.25 20.44
C VAL A 21 0.75 -10.72 20.70
N ALA A 22 0.92 -11.48 19.62
CA ALA A 22 1.03 -12.93 19.68
C ALA A 22 1.97 -13.38 20.82
N SER A 23 1.48 -14.25 21.67
CA SER A 23 2.35 -14.93 22.63
C SER A 23 3.42 -15.70 21.84
N ALA A 24 4.62 -15.77 22.37
CA ALA A 24 5.71 -16.50 21.71
C ALA A 24 5.27 -17.93 21.37
N GLY A 25 5.09 -18.24 20.06
CA GLY A 25 4.66 -19.55 19.57
C GLY A 25 3.33 -19.60 18.83
N GLU A 26 2.52 -18.54 18.78
CA GLU A 26 1.30 -18.51 17.97
C GLU A 26 1.62 -18.26 16.50
N ILE A 27 0.99 -19.05 15.60
CA ILE A 27 1.06 -18.85 14.15
C ILE A 27 0.15 -17.69 13.78
N MET A 28 0.69 -16.69 13.09
CA MET A 28 -0.07 -15.54 12.63
C MET A 28 -0.65 -15.77 11.24
N ASN A 29 -1.90 -15.40 11.02
CA ASN A 29 -2.58 -15.49 9.73
C ASN A 29 -2.57 -14.13 9.04
N ILE A 30 -1.87 -14.02 7.91
CA ILE A 30 -1.73 -12.77 7.16
C ILE A 30 -2.30 -12.91 5.77
N LEU A 31 -3.25 -12.02 5.44
CA LEU A 31 -3.78 -11.88 4.09
C LEU A 31 -2.85 -10.99 3.28
N VAL A 32 -2.18 -11.53 2.28
CA VAL A 32 -1.30 -10.79 1.37
C VAL A 32 -2.08 -10.38 0.13
N LEU A 33 -2.07 -9.10 -0.20
CA LEU A 33 -2.72 -8.56 -1.38
C LEU A 33 -1.70 -7.91 -2.31
N LEU A 34 -1.67 -8.36 -3.56
CA LEU A 34 -0.87 -7.77 -4.62
C LEU A 34 -1.60 -7.77 -5.96
N THR A 35 -1.18 -6.88 -6.86
CA THR A 35 -1.64 -6.84 -8.25
C THR A 35 -0.45 -6.92 -9.19
N CYS A 36 -0.60 -7.64 -10.31
CA CYS A 36 0.43 -7.82 -11.32
C CYS A 36 -0.12 -7.63 -12.74
N PHE A 37 0.77 -7.27 -13.67
CA PHE A 37 0.47 -7.16 -15.09
C PHE A 37 1.73 -7.36 -15.93
N ASN A 38 1.83 -8.49 -16.66
CA ASN A 38 2.98 -8.85 -17.51
C ASN A 38 4.31 -8.75 -16.74
N ARG A 39 4.40 -9.39 -15.56
CA ARG A 39 5.57 -9.38 -14.67
C ARG A 39 5.81 -10.74 -14.03
N LYS A 40 5.62 -11.82 -14.78
CA LYS A 40 5.71 -13.22 -14.32
C LYS A 40 6.89 -13.46 -13.35
N GLU A 41 8.11 -13.17 -13.80
CA GLU A 41 9.33 -13.47 -13.01
C GLU A 41 9.42 -12.64 -11.71
N LYS A 42 9.01 -11.37 -11.77
CA LYS A 42 9.01 -10.49 -10.58
C LYS A 42 7.98 -10.95 -9.56
N THR A 43 6.75 -11.22 -10.03
CA THR A 43 5.65 -11.69 -9.19
C THR A 43 6.00 -13.02 -8.53
N GLU A 44 6.60 -13.97 -9.28
CA GLU A 44 7.06 -15.24 -8.74
C GLU A 44 8.12 -15.04 -7.65
N LYS A 45 9.12 -14.20 -7.92
CA LYS A 45 10.20 -13.90 -6.97
C LYS A 45 9.67 -13.22 -5.70
N CYS A 46 8.72 -12.29 -5.85
CA CYS A 46 8.06 -11.61 -4.75
C CYS A 46 7.36 -12.61 -3.82
N ILE A 47 6.49 -13.48 -4.36
CA ILE A 47 5.75 -14.48 -3.56
C ILE A 47 6.72 -15.46 -2.88
N LYS A 48 7.69 -16.00 -3.61
CA LYS A 48 8.67 -16.96 -3.07
C LYS A 48 9.54 -16.34 -1.97
N SER A 49 10.05 -15.12 -2.18
CA SER A 49 10.89 -14.44 -1.17
C SER A 49 10.10 -14.08 0.08
N LEU A 50 8.83 -13.64 -0.07
CA LEU A 50 7.97 -13.34 1.07
C LEU A 50 7.69 -14.58 1.92
N SER A 51 7.43 -15.72 1.29
CA SER A 51 7.13 -16.97 2.00
C SER A 51 8.37 -17.59 2.67
N LYS A 52 9.56 -17.26 2.16
CA LYS A 52 10.81 -17.82 2.69
C LYS A 52 11.17 -17.21 4.05
N GLY A 53 11.53 -18.04 5.01
CA GLY A 53 12.05 -17.59 6.30
C GLY A 53 11.01 -17.05 7.31
N ASN A 54 9.71 -17.07 6.98
CA ASN A 54 8.62 -16.64 7.86
C ASN A 54 7.78 -17.83 8.34
N SER A 55 8.42 -18.81 8.99
CA SER A 55 7.80 -20.09 9.38
C SER A 55 6.70 -19.97 10.45
N SER A 56 6.67 -18.85 11.19
CA SER A 56 5.63 -18.55 12.17
C SER A 56 4.40 -17.82 11.57
N ILE A 57 4.36 -17.69 10.22
CA ILE A 57 3.30 -16.95 9.52
C ILE A 57 2.65 -17.85 8.48
N ASN A 58 1.32 -17.94 8.54
CA ASN A 58 0.49 -18.48 7.48
C ASN A 58 0.09 -17.35 6.53
N PHE A 59 0.57 -17.40 5.29
CA PHE A 59 0.17 -16.45 4.25
C PHE A 59 -0.96 -17.00 3.41
N THR A 60 -2.03 -16.22 3.26
CA THR A 60 -3.06 -16.38 2.23
C THR A 60 -2.91 -15.24 1.24
N PHE A 61 -2.74 -15.56 -0.03
CA PHE A 61 -2.49 -14.56 -1.08
C PHE A 61 -3.76 -14.29 -1.89
N ILE A 62 -4.07 -13.02 -2.11
CA ILE A 62 -4.94 -12.56 -3.19
C ILE A 62 -4.06 -11.90 -4.23
N VAL A 63 -3.99 -12.49 -5.42
CA VAL A 63 -3.24 -11.96 -6.56
C VAL A 63 -4.22 -11.52 -7.63
N VAL A 64 -4.28 -10.22 -7.88
CA VAL A 64 -5.08 -9.66 -8.98
C VAL A 64 -4.20 -9.57 -10.22
N ASP A 65 -4.39 -10.50 -11.15
CA ASP A 65 -3.72 -10.46 -12.46
C ASP A 65 -4.53 -9.61 -13.43
N ASP A 66 -4.00 -8.45 -13.81
CA ASP A 66 -4.69 -7.51 -14.70
C ASP A 66 -4.61 -7.93 -16.17
N ASN A 67 -5.00 -9.20 -16.47
CA ASN A 67 -5.06 -9.79 -17.80
C ASN A 67 -3.67 -9.94 -18.48
N SER A 68 -2.68 -10.45 -17.76
CA SER A 68 -1.34 -10.72 -18.27
C SER A 68 -1.33 -11.70 -19.45
N LYS A 69 -0.30 -11.59 -20.31
CA LYS A 69 -0.10 -12.41 -21.52
C LYS A 69 1.27 -13.10 -21.56
N ASP A 70 2.05 -12.99 -20.48
CA ASP A 70 3.43 -13.48 -20.38
C ASP A 70 3.55 -14.82 -19.62
N GLY A 71 2.43 -15.50 -19.35
CA GLY A 71 2.40 -16.75 -18.59
C GLY A 71 2.37 -16.53 -17.08
N THR A 72 1.97 -15.33 -16.62
CA THR A 72 1.83 -15.03 -15.18
C THR A 72 0.77 -15.92 -14.54
N VAL A 73 -0.40 -16.11 -15.18
CA VAL A 73 -1.49 -16.93 -14.62
C VAL A 73 -1.06 -18.37 -14.46
N GLU A 74 -0.42 -18.96 -15.47
CA GLU A 74 0.08 -20.33 -15.44
C GLU A 74 1.15 -20.55 -14.34
N MET A 75 1.97 -19.52 -14.10
CA MET A 75 2.94 -19.53 -12.99
C MET A 75 2.23 -19.48 -11.64
N LEU A 76 1.21 -18.64 -11.48
CA LEU A 76 0.44 -18.53 -10.24
C LEU A 76 -0.32 -19.83 -9.93
N GLU A 77 -0.90 -20.51 -10.94
CA GLU A 77 -1.55 -21.81 -10.76
C GLU A 77 -0.57 -22.89 -10.26
N LYS A 78 0.68 -22.89 -10.73
CA LYS A 78 1.72 -23.77 -10.20
C LYS A 78 2.09 -23.44 -8.75
N LEU A 79 2.13 -22.14 -8.38
CA LEU A 79 2.41 -21.74 -7.01
C LEU A 79 1.29 -22.12 -6.03
N ARG A 80 0.04 -22.26 -6.49
CA ARG A 80 -1.10 -22.74 -5.67
C ARG A 80 -0.92 -24.14 -5.12
N GLU A 81 -0.05 -24.96 -5.71
CA GLU A 81 0.31 -26.29 -5.16
C GLU A 81 1.02 -26.18 -3.80
N TYR A 82 1.68 -25.06 -3.52
CA TYR A 82 2.53 -24.85 -2.34
C TYR A 82 2.07 -23.68 -1.46
N HIS A 83 1.17 -22.84 -1.96
CA HIS A 83 0.71 -21.62 -1.28
C HIS A 83 -0.81 -21.47 -1.40
N ASN A 84 -1.45 -20.94 -0.37
CA ASN A 84 -2.88 -20.58 -0.45
C ASN A 84 -3.04 -19.28 -1.27
N ILE A 85 -3.38 -19.40 -2.56
CA ILE A 85 -3.47 -18.28 -3.50
C ILE A 85 -4.86 -18.21 -4.14
N TYR A 86 -5.54 -17.08 -3.99
CA TYR A 86 -6.71 -16.69 -4.76
C TYR A 86 -6.26 -15.85 -5.95
N ILE A 87 -6.52 -16.32 -7.17
CA ILE A 87 -6.17 -15.62 -8.41
C ILE A 87 -7.42 -14.92 -8.94
N ILE A 88 -7.37 -13.59 -9.03
CA ILE A 88 -8.48 -12.76 -9.52
C ILE A 88 -8.06 -12.16 -10.84
N LYS A 89 -8.89 -12.38 -11.88
CA LYS A 89 -8.61 -11.87 -13.23
C LYS A 89 -9.18 -10.47 -13.41
N GLY A 90 -8.30 -9.54 -13.77
CA GLY A 90 -8.64 -8.18 -14.19
C GLY A 90 -8.99 -8.09 -15.69
N ASN A 91 -9.23 -6.87 -16.15
CA ASN A 91 -9.62 -6.58 -17.54
C ASN A 91 -8.51 -5.97 -18.39
N GLY A 92 -7.31 -5.78 -17.85
CA GLY A 92 -6.15 -5.17 -18.51
C GLY A 92 -6.06 -3.63 -18.34
N ASN A 93 -7.00 -3.05 -17.59
CA ASN A 93 -7.08 -1.60 -17.38
C ASN A 93 -7.29 -1.21 -15.90
N LEU A 94 -7.05 -2.13 -14.98
CA LEU A 94 -7.20 -1.86 -13.54
C LEU A 94 -6.06 -0.98 -13.02
N PHE A 95 -4.88 -1.15 -13.57
CA PHE A 95 -3.66 -0.55 -13.01
C PHE A 95 -3.47 -0.89 -11.52
N TYR A 96 -2.58 -0.14 -10.83
CA TYR A 96 -2.25 -0.45 -9.44
C TYR A 96 -3.45 -0.27 -8.49
N SER A 97 -3.99 0.96 -8.37
CA SER A 97 -5.05 1.23 -7.38
C SER A 97 -6.36 0.50 -7.70
N GLY A 98 -6.67 0.30 -8.97
CA GLY A 98 -7.82 -0.49 -9.41
C GLY A 98 -7.67 -1.98 -9.07
N GLY A 99 -6.49 -2.56 -9.32
CA GLY A 99 -6.20 -3.95 -8.98
C GLY A 99 -6.23 -4.18 -7.46
N MET A 100 -5.54 -3.32 -6.70
CA MET A 100 -5.56 -3.40 -5.23
C MET A 100 -6.98 -3.27 -4.68
N ARG A 101 -7.78 -2.32 -5.16
CA ARG A 101 -9.18 -2.17 -4.78
C ARG A 101 -10.00 -3.43 -5.07
N MET A 102 -9.86 -4.01 -6.26
CA MET A 102 -10.56 -5.25 -6.64
C MET A 102 -10.24 -6.39 -5.68
N GLY A 103 -8.97 -6.59 -5.35
CA GLY A 103 -8.56 -7.60 -4.38
C GLY A 103 -9.06 -7.30 -2.96
N MET A 104 -9.03 -6.04 -2.51
CA MET A 104 -9.60 -5.62 -1.23
C MET A 104 -11.11 -5.90 -1.15
N GLU A 105 -11.85 -5.58 -2.22
CA GLU A 105 -13.29 -5.83 -2.30
C GLU A 105 -13.62 -7.32 -2.32
N TYR A 106 -12.79 -8.13 -2.99
CA TYR A 106 -12.88 -9.58 -2.94
C TYR A 106 -12.67 -10.09 -1.52
N ALA A 107 -11.61 -9.66 -0.83
CA ALA A 107 -11.35 -10.04 0.56
C ALA A 107 -12.53 -9.72 1.51
N LEU A 108 -13.15 -8.55 1.31
CA LEU A 108 -14.25 -8.09 2.16
C LEU A 108 -15.58 -8.83 1.91
N ARG A 109 -15.79 -9.41 0.74
CA ARG A 109 -17.04 -10.05 0.34
C ARG A 109 -16.99 -11.57 0.36
N GLU A 110 -15.85 -12.14 -0.05
CA GLU A 110 -15.76 -13.57 -0.35
C GLU A 110 -14.97 -14.35 0.71
N LEU A 111 -14.12 -13.67 1.53
CA LEU A 111 -13.38 -14.36 2.57
C LEU A 111 -14.11 -14.25 3.93
N GLU A 112 -14.52 -15.40 4.45
CA GLU A 112 -15.08 -15.53 5.80
C GLU A 112 -14.00 -15.67 6.88
N GLU A 113 -12.78 -16.00 6.46
CA GLU A 113 -11.64 -16.20 7.34
C GLU A 113 -11.27 -14.92 8.11
N VAL A 114 -10.82 -15.10 9.34
CA VAL A 114 -10.32 -14.02 10.19
C VAL A 114 -8.79 -14.03 10.12
N PHE A 115 -8.22 -12.92 9.66
CA PHE A 115 -6.79 -12.70 9.62
C PHE A 115 -6.37 -11.76 10.77
N ASP A 116 -5.12 -11.85 11.17
CA ASP A 116 -4.55 -10.90 12.13
C ASP A 116 -4.21 -9.58 11.43
N TYR A 117 -3.64 -9.69 10.22
CA TYR A 117 -3.24 -8.54 9.40
C TYR A 117 -3.58 -8.75 7.93
N ILE A 118 -3.72 -7.63 7.21
CA ILE A 118 -3.56 -7.58 5.76
C ILE A 118 -2.21 -6.94 5.42
N LEU A 119 -1.48 -7.54 4.48
CA LEU A 119 -0.20 -7.06 3.97
C LEU A 119 -0.37 -6.62 2.52
N LEU A 120 -0.30 -5.31 2.28
CA LEU A 120 -0.30 -4.77 0.91
C LEU A 120 1.12 -4.83 0.36
N VAL A 121 1.28 -5.40 -0.83
CA VAL A 121 2.58 -5.67 -1.45
C VAL A 121 2.59 -5.26 -2.92
N ASN A 122 3.69 -4.69 -3.40
CA ASN A 122 3.97 -4.59 -4.83
C ASN A 122 4.65 -5.86 -5.33
N ASP A 123 4.31 -6.27 -6.55
CA ASP A 123 4.76 -7.49 -7.22
C ASP A 123 6.25 -7.52 -7.60
N ASP A 124 6.99 -6.43 -7.32
CA ASP A 124 8.42 -6.27 -7.65
C ASP A 124 9.33 -6.09 -6.42
N VAL A 125 8.82 -6.38 -5.24
CA VAL A 125 9.62 -6.43 -4.00
C VAL A 125 10.24 -7.82 -3.85
N GLU A 126 11.55 -7.87 -3.67
CA GLU A 126 12.28 -9.07 -3.25
C GLU A 126 12.57 -8.99 -1.75
N PHE A 127 11.85 -9.76 -0.96
CA PHE A 127 11.88 -9.69 0.50
C PHE A 127 13.14 -10.29 1.11
N PHE A 128 13.64 -9.66 2.17
CA PHE A 128 14.68 -10.24 3.02
C PHE A 128 14.10 -11.29 3.97
N ASP A 129 14.90 -12.25 4.36
CA ASP A 129 14.49 -13.33 5.28
C ASP A 129 13.97 -12.73 6.61
N LYS A 130 12.85 -13.26 7.12
CA LYS A 130 12.24 -12.89 8.40
C LYS A 130 11.83 -11.40 8.54
N CYS A 131 11.74 -10.66 7.43
CA CYS A 131 11.44 -9.24 7.49
C CYS A 131 10.03 -8.97 8.04
N ILE A 132 9.03 -9.80 7.71
CA ILE A 132 7.66 -9.63 8.20
C ILE A 132 7.57 -9.99 9.69
N GLU A 133 8.22 -11.05 10.13
CA GLU A 133 8.32 -11.36 11.57
C GLU A 133 8.96 -10.21 12.35
N LYS A 134 9.98 -9.55 11.78
CA LYS A 134 10.59 -8.37 12.39
C LYS A 134 9.60 -7.21 12.47
N MET A 135 8.88 -6.91 11.38
CA MET A 135 7.84 -5.87 11.38
C MET A 135 6.77 -6.12 12.43
N ILE A 136 6.34 -7.38 12.62
CA ILE A 136 5.35 -7.77 13.63
C ILE A 136 5.89 -7.53 15.05
N ARG A 137 7.13 -7.94 15.33
CA ARG A 137 7.76 -7.69 16.65
C ARG A 137 7.92 -6.21 16.98
N GLU A 138 7.97 -5.35 15.98
CA GLU A 138 8.10 -3.90 16.14
C GLU A 138 6.75 -3.18 16.30
N ILE A 139 5.61 -3.88 16.24
CA ILE A 139 4.28 -3.27 16.37
C ILE A 139 4.13 -2.61 17.74
N LYS A 140 3.88 -1.30 17.75
CA LYS A 140 3.78 -0.50 18.98
C LYS A 140 2.44 -0.64 19.69
N SER A 141 1.38 -0.92 18.96
CA SER A 141 0.04 -1.14 19.51
C SER A 141 -0.84 -1.86 18.49
N ASN A 142 -1.92 -2.47 18.95
CA ASN A 142 -2.91 -3.12 18.07
C ASN A 142 -3.54 -2.16 17.05
N SER A 143 -3.44 -0.85 17.26
CA SER A 143 -3.93 0.20 16.34
C SER A 143 -2.82 0.80 15.47
N SER A 144 -1.71 0.11 15.29
CA SER A 144 -0.57 0.59 14.50
C SER A 144 -0.51 -0.08 13.14
N VAL A 145 -0.29 0.74 12.11
CA VAL A 145 0.10 0.33 10.76
C VAL A 145 1.61 0.40 10.66
N THR A 146 2.25 -0.67 10.19
CA THR A 146 3.70 -0.69 9.98
C THR A 146 4.03 -0.68 8.49
N VAL A 147 4.83 0.29 8.07
CA VAL A 147 5.23 0.49 6.68
C VAL A 147 6.67 0.02 6.50
N GLY A 148 6.85 -1.04 5.73
CA GLY A 148 8.17 -1.57 5.38
C GLY A 148 8.90 -0.64 4.41
N ALA A 149 10.13 -0.25 4.77
CA ALA A 149 11.01 0.49 3.89
C ALA A 149 11.75 -0.47 2.95
N THR A 150 11.76 -0.17 1.65
CA THR A 150 12.56 -0.90 0.65
C THR A 150 13.80 -0.13 0.24
N CYS A 151 14.82 -0.82 -0.22
CA CYS A 151 16.03 -0.21 -0.75
C CYS A 151 16.36 -0.73 -2.16
N ASN A 152 17.27 -0.03 -2.84
CA ASN A 152 17.92 -0.51 -4.05
C ASN A 152 19.14 -1.40 -3.72
N LYS A 153 19.86 -1.86 -4.73
CA LYS A 153 21.08 -2.68 -4.57
C LYS A 153 22.21 -1.96 -3.85
N GLU A 154 22.23 -0.64 -3.87
CA GLU A 154 23.17 0.20 -3.15
C GLU A 154 22.73 0.50 -1.71
N HIS A 155 21.69 -0.18 -1.21
CA HIS A 155 21.09 0.04 0.12
C HIS A 155 20.59 1.49 0.35
N LEU A 156 20.12 2.16 -0.70
CA LEU A 156 19.50 3.48 -0.59
C LEU A 156 17.98 3.33 -0.59
N LEU A 157 17.31 4.10 0.26
CA LEU A 157 15.84 4.11 0.39
C LEU A 157 15.15 4.34 -0.95
N THR A 158 14.22 3.47 -1.31
CA THR A 158 13.42 3.59 -2.53
C THR A 158 11.96 3.94 -2.24
N TYR A 159 11.25 3.09 -1.48
CA TYR A 159 9.85 3.28 -1.10
C TYR A 159 9.66 3.02 0.39
N GLY A 160 8.55 3.49 0.93
CA GLY A 160 8.20 3.30 2.34
C GLY A 160 7.26 4.37 2.87
N ALA A 161 7.43 4.70 4.13
CA ALA A 161 6.62 5.67 4.84
C ALA A 161 6.89 7.11 4.37
N ILE A 162 5.85 7.93 4.45
CA ILE A 162 5.82 9.32 4.00
C ILE A 162 5.45 10.24 5.15
N LYS A 163 6.20 11.32 5.30
CA LYS A 163 5.92 12.40 6.26
C LYS A 163 5.69 13.70 5.51
N TYR A 164 4.55 14.32 5.70
CA TYR A 164 4.28 15.66 5.19
C TYR A 164 5.01 16.71 6.02
N SER A 165 5.38 17.81 5.38
CA SER A 165 5.87 18.99 6.08
C SER A 165 4.73 19.65 6.87
N GLU A 166 5.04 20.35 7.95
CA GLU A 166 4.06 21.05 8.78
C GLU A 166 3.24 22.11 7.99
N ASN A 167 2.15 22.60 8.58
CA ASN A 167 1.34 23.71 8.07
C ASN A 167 0.56 23.45 6.76
N ASN A 168 -0.17 22.32 6.68
CA ASN A 168 -1.02 21.97 5.53
C ASN A 168 -0.26 21.95 4.18
N SER A 169 1.03 21.70 4.22
CA SER A 169 1.88 21.61 3.04
C SER A 169 1.65 20.28 2.33
N ILE A 170 1.53 20.32 1.00
CA ILE A 170 1.55 19.10 0.17
C ILE A 170 2.98 18.57 -0.05
N LYS A 171 4.00 19.28 0.46
CA LYS A 171 5.38 18.82 0.40
C LYS A 171 5.58 17.68 1.38
N TYR A 172 6.25 16.65 0.95
CA TYR A 172 6.54 15.49 1.76
C TYR A 172 7.98 15.02 1.56
N ARG A 173 8.42 14.20 2.49
CA ARG A 173 9.66 13.43 2.38
C ARG A 173 9.39 11.96 2.63
N LYS A 174 10.17 11.09 2.03
CA LYS A 174 10.24 9.69 2.42
C LYS A 174 10.93 9.61 3.78
N VAL A 175 10.50 8.66 4.61
CA VAL A 175 11.09 8.42 5.91
C VAL A 175 12.02 7.23 5.79
N ASP A 176 13.31 7.47 6.00
CA ASP A 176 14.33 6.42 5.96
C ASP A 176 14.29 5.58 7.26
N ILE A 177 14.97 4.44 7.21
CA ILE A 177 15.14 3.58 8.37
C ILE A 177 15.91 4.32 9.47
N SER A 178 15.63 3.95 10.71
CA SER A 178 16.25 4.52 11.89
C SER A 178 16.26 3.45 12.97
N GLU A 179 17.11 3.60 13.98
CA GLU A 179 17.16 2.73 15.15
C GLU A 179 15.77 2.49 15.78
N TYR A 180 14.89 3.48 15.69
CA TYR A 180 13.51 3.42 16.16
C TYR A 180 12.52 3.70 15.05
N GLN A 181 11.35 3.08 15.14
CA GLN A 181 10.23 3.39 14.26
C GLN A 181 9.80 4.85 14.38
N LEU A 182 9.67 5.52 13.24
CA LEU A 182 9.23 6.91 13.15
C LEU A 182 7.76 7.01 12.75
N GLN A 183 7.02 7.88 13.43
CA GLN A 183 5.62 8.14 13.10
C GLN A 183 5.50 8.94 11.80
N CYS A 184 4.58 8.48 10.95
CA CYS A 184 4.40 8.94 9.57
C CYS A 184 2.97 9.39 9.31
N ASP A 185 2.70 9.89 8.11
CA ASP A 185 1.38 10.39 7.74
C ASP A 185 0.68 9.47 6.72
N THR A 186 1.43 8.85 5.83
CA THR A 186 0.97 7.93 4.79
C THR A 186 2.14 7.12 4.26
N PHE A 187 1.97 6.44 3.12
CA PHE A 187 2.96 5.50 2.59
C PHE A 187 2.88 5.32 1.08
N ASN A 188 3.97 4.75 0.50
CA ASN A 188 3.91 3.94 -0.71
C ASN A 188 3.63 2.49 -0.30
N ALA A 189 2.66 1.84 -0.91
CA ALA A 189 2.23 0.51 -0.47
C ALA A 189 3.04 -0.62 -1.11
N ASN A 190 4.37 -0.51 -1.10
CA ASN A 190 5.26 -1.59 -1.53
C ASN A 190 5.32 -2.74 -0.49
N CYS A 191 5.17 -2.42 0.78
CA CYS A 191 4.99 -3.37 1.88
C CYS A 191 4.33 -2.65 3.05
N VAL A 192 3.06 -2.91 3.32
CA VAL A 192 2.33 -2.25 4.42
C VAL A 192 1.51 -3.25 5.18
N LEU A 193 1.85 -3.43 6.45
CA LEU A 193 1.16 -4.32 7.39
C LEU A 193 0.08 -3.53 8.14
N ILE A 194 -1.19 -3.90 7.95
CA ILE A 194 -2.35 -3.22 8.49
C ILE A 194 -3.15 -4.20 9.34
N PRO A 195 -3.51 -3.88 10.59
CA PRO A 195 -4.40 -4.72 11.38
C PRO A 195 -5.70 -5.03 10.63
N TYR A 196 -6.13 -6.29 10.61
CA TYR A 196 -7.25 -6.72 9.77
C TYR A 196 -8.57 -6.01 10.14
N PHE A 197 -8.79 -5.72 11.42
CA PHE A 197 -9.95 -4.93 11.85
C PHE A 197 -9.95 -3.51 11.27
N ALA A 198 -8.77 -2.90 11.13
CA ALA A 198 -8.62 -1.57 10.55
C ALA A 198 -8.91 -1.58 9.04
N PHE A 199 -8.46 -2.62 8.34
CA PHE A 199 -8.85 -2.88 6.95
C PHE A 199 -10.36 -3.02 6.81
N LYS A 200 -11.02 -3.82 7.66
CA LYS A 200 -12.48 -3.97 7.66
C LYS A 200 -13.21 -2.65 7.92
N LYS A 201 -12.67 -1.78 8.77
CA LYS A 201 -13.23 -0.46 9.10
C LYS A 201 -13.08 0.55 7.97
N VAL A 202 -11.88 0.68 7.38
CA VAL A 202 -11.59 1.66 6.32
C VAL A 202 -12.02 1.16 4.95
N ARG A 203 -12.08 -0.18 4.78
CA ARG A 203 -12.47 -0.90 3.57
C ARG A 203 -11.46 -0.74 2.42
N SER A 204 -11.93 -0.57 1.19
CA SER A 204 -11.08 -0.56 0.00
C SER A 204 -10.57 0.84 -0.35
N MET A 205 -9.59 0.90 -1.25
CA MET A 205 -9.09 2.15 -1.83
C MET A 205 -10.19 2.88 -2.60
N ASP A 206 -10.18 4.21 -2.55
CA ASP A 206 -11.16 5.09 -3.22
C ASP A 206 -11.15 4.89 -4.74
N SER A 207 -12.34 4.73 -5.31
CA SER A 207 -12.55 4.46 -6.76
C SER A 207 -12.15 5.62 -7.67
N SER A 208 -11.92 6.81 -7.12
CA SER A 208 -11.42 7.97 -7.87
C SER A 208 -9.98 7.79 -8.37
N TYR A 209 -9.25 6.81 -7.82
CA TYR A 209 -7.87 6.52 -8.21
C TYR A 209 -7.77 5.23 -9.01
N ILE A 210 -7.11 5.32 -10.18
CA ILE A 210 -6.87 4.17 -11.05
C ILE A 210 -5.46 3.62 -10.84
N HIS A 211 -4.43 4.48 -10.79
CA HIS A 211 -3.04 4.08 -10.59
C HIS A 211 -2.37 4.85 -9.46
N ALA A 212 -2.10 6.13 -9.68
CA ALA A 212 -1.40 6.97 -8.72
C ALA A 212 -2.32 7.46 -7.59
N LEU A 213 -1.75 7.77 -6.44
CA LEU A 213 -2.37 8.40 -5.26
C LEU A 213 -3.29 7.50 -4.42
N GLY A 214 -3.68 6.31 -4.89
CA GLY A 214 -4.57 5.43 -4.14
C GLY A 214 -3.96 4.99 -2.81
N ASP A 215 -2.69 4.64 -2.80
CA ASP A 215 -1.92 4.27 -1.61
C ASP A 215 -1.74 5.44 -0.63
N PHE A 216 -1.40 6.63 -1.14
CA PHE A 216 -1.30 7.85 -0.32
C PHE A 216 -2.64 8.21 0.33
N ASP A 217 -3.72 8.18 -0.43
CA ASP A 217 -5.07 8.47 0.07
C ASP A 217 -5.52 7.44 1.10
N TYR A 218 -5.21 6.16 0.86
CA TYR A 218 -5.56 5.06 1.75
C TYR A 218 -4.84 5.18 3.10
N GLY A 219 -3.53 5.51 3.09
CA GLY A 219 -2.78 5.78 4.31
C GLY A 219 -3.37 6.95 5.11
N LEU A 220 -3.72 8.05 4.42
CA LEU A 220 -4.39 9.19 5.07
C LEU A 220 -5.78 8.82 5.62
N ALA A 221 -6.52 7.93 4.96
CA ALA A 221 -7.81 7.43 5.46
C ALA A 221 -7.64 6.57 6.72
N LEU A 222 -6.65 5.68 6.75
CA LEU A 222 -6.28 4.90 7.93
C LEU A 222 -5.93 5.83 9.11
N LYS A 223 -5.09 6.84 8.87
CA LYS A 223 -4.73 7.83 9.88
C LYS A 223 -5.95 8.61 10.39
N LYS A 224 -6.84 9.07 9.51
CA LYS A 224 -8.09 9.76 9.86
C LYS A 224 -9.06 8.87 10.65
N SER A 225 -8.98 7.55 10.49
CA SER A 225 -9.79 6.59 11.25
C SER A 225 -9.25 6.31 12.67
N GLY A 226 -8.16 6.98 13.08
CA GLY A 226 -7.56 6.90 14.42
C GLY A 226 -6.36 5.96 14.53
N LEU A 227 -5.84 5.42 13.40
CA LEU A 227 -4.65 4.59 13.44
C LEU A 227 -3.37 5.42 13.40
N SER A 228 -2.34 4.94 14.08
CA SER A 228 -0.98 5.47 13.97
C SER A 228 -0.21 4.71 12.90
N ILE A 229 0.57 5.41 12.09
CA ILE A 229 1.40 4.83 11.03
C ILE A 229 2.86 5.01 11.41
N TYR A 230 3.64 3.92 11.36
CA TYR A 230 5.05 3.91 11.67
C TYR A 230 5.89 3.29 10.55
N SER A 231 7.11 3.80 10.34
CA SER A 231 8.10 3.16 9.48
C SER A 231 8.64 1.89 10.13
N SER A 232 9.12 0.93 9.34
CA SER A 232 9.99 -0.15 9.85
C SER A 232 11.34 0.42 10.31
N SER A 233 12.00 -0.28 11.23
CA SER A 233 13.35 0.10 11.71
C SER A 233 14.47 -0.40 10.78
N ALA A 234 14.14 -1.26 9.82
CA ALA A 234 15.09 -1.80 8.84
C ALA A 234 14.45 -1.92 7.46
N TYR A 235 15.28 -2.04 6.43
CA TYR A 235 14.81 -2.39 5.10
C TYR A 235 14.25 -3.81 5.10
N ILE A 236 13.13 -3.99 4.41
CA ILE A 236 12.39 -5.27 4.35
C ILE A 236 12.69 -6.04 3.06
N GLY A 237 13.32 -5.43 2.09
CA GLY A 237 13.60 -6.05 0.80
C GLY A 237 14.15 -5.09 -0.23
N LEU A 238 14.52 -5.65 -1.37
CA LEU A 238 15.00 -4.91 -2.54
C LEU A 238 13.81 -4.53 -3.43
N CYS A 239 13.76 -3.28 -3.84
CA CYS A 239 12.86 -2.77 -4.86
C CYS A 239 13.50 -1.55 -5.52
N GLU A 240 13.77 -1.62 -6.81
CA GLU A 240 14.39 -0.52 -7.54
C GLU A 240 13.41 0.65 -7.75
N ASN A 241 13.92 1.88 -7.76
CA ASN A 241 13.11 3.03 -8.11
C ASN A 241 12.62 2.94 -9.55
N ASN A 242 11.36 3.32 -9.77
CA ASN A 242 10.86 3.48 -11.14
C ASN A 242 11.63 4.59 -11.86
N SER A 243 12.07 4.30 -13.09
CA SER A 243 12.75 5.30 -13.92
C SER A 243 11.80 6.46 -14.24
N ILE A 244 12.32 7.68 -14.17
CA ILE A 244 11.63 8.89 -14.66
C ILE A 244 11.58 8.96 -16.19
N LYS A 245 12.42 8.18 -16.89
CA LYS A 245 12.48 8.14 -18.35
C LYS A 245 11.11 7.76 -18.95
N ASN A 246 10.69 8.47 -19.96
CA ASN A 246 9.37 8.34 -20.58
C ASN A 246 8.19 8.62 -19.65
N THR A 247 8.40 9.35 -18.54
CA THR A 247 7.29 9.87 -17.71
C THR A 247 7.09 11.36 -17.99
N TRP A 248 6.08 11.96 -17.36
CA TRP A 248 5.86 13.41 -17.46
C TRP A 248 6.98 14.24 -16.80
N GLN A 249 7.81 13.62 -15.96
CA GLN A 249 8.95 14.24 -15.31
C GLN A 249 10.21 14.22 -16.18
N ASP A 250 10.21 13.45 -17.25
CA ASP A 250 11.34 13.36 -18.19
C ASP A 250 11.51 14.66 -18.98
N THR A 251 12.49 15.48 -18.59
CA THR A 251 12.76 16.79 -19.21
C THR A 251 13.33 16.69 -20.61
N THR A 252 13.74 15.51 -21.08
CA THR A 252 14.19 15.29 -22.47
C THR A 252 13.05 15.25 -23.47
N LEU A 253 11.81 15.02 -22.99
CA LEU A 253 10.62 14.98 -23.81
C LEU A 253 10.05 16.37 -24.07
N SER A 254 9.33 16.53 -25.21
CA SER A 254 8.62 17.77 -25.51
C SER A 254 7.52 18.06 -24.47
N ARG A 255 7.22 19.34 -24.23
CA ARG A 255 6.18 19.77 -23.29
C ARG A 255 4.83 19.12 -23.57
N ILE A 256 4.42 19.04 -24.83
CA ILE A 256 3.15 18.41 -25.27
C ILE A 256 3.13 16.93 -24.86
N LYS A 257 4.23 16.20 -25.12
CA LYS A 257 4.33 14.77 -24.73
C LYS A 257 4.27 14.61 -23.23
N ARG A 258 4.95 15.47 -22.46
CA ARG A 258 4.91 15.46 -20.99
C ARG A 258 3.50 15.72 -20.45
N ILE A 259 2.74 16.67 -21.05
CA ILE A 259 1.34 16.92 -20.65
C ILE A 259 0.49 15.69 -20.93
N LYS A 260 0.60 15.04 -22.11
CA LYS A 260 -0.12 13.80 -22.41
C LYS A 260 0.20 12.68 -21.41
N LEU A 261 1.48 12.52 -21.06
CA LEU A 261 1.91 11.55 -20.05
C LEU A 261 1.41 11.90 -18.64
N LYS A 262 1.29 13.18 -18.30
CA LYS A 262 0.71 13.64 -17.03
C LYS A 262 -0.77 13.28 -16.91
N GLU A 263 -1.51 13.34 -18.03
CA GLU A 263 -2.93 12.98 -18.09
C GLU A 263 -3.18 11.46 -18.25
N ASN A 264 -2.14 10.66 -18.35
CA ASN A 264 -2.25 9.20 -18.30
C ASN A 264 -2.49 8.73 -16.84
N PRO A 265 -3.18 7.61 -16.59
CA PRO A 265 -3.38 7.06 -15.24
C PRO A 265 -2.11 7.01 -14.38
N LYS A 266 -0.96 6.65 -14.97
CA LYS A 266 0.36 6.63 -14.28
C LYS A 266 0.90 8.01 -13.94
N GLY A 267 0.42 9.07 -14.58
CA GLY A 267 0.86 10.44 -14.40
C GLY A 267 0.13 11.23 -13.31
N ALA A 268 -0.84 10.67 -12.65
CA ALA A 268 -1.80 11.33 -11.76
C ALA A 268 -2.56 12.48 -12.47
N PRO A 269 -3.54 12.18 -13.35
CA PRO A 269 -4.31 13.15 -14.12
C PRO A 269 -4.92 14.27 -13.26
N LEU A 270 -5.28 15.39 -13.90
CA LEU A 270 -5.76 16.58 -13.18
C LEU A 270 -6.95 16.28 -12.26
N LYS A 271 -7.94 15.52 -12.73
CA LYS A 271 -9.16 15.23 -11.97
C LYS A 271 -8.88 14.45 -10.68
N PRO A 272 -8.20 13.28 -10.68
CA PRO A 272 -7.84 12.58 -9.44
C PRO A 272 -6.84 13.36 -8.59
N TRP A 273 -5.92 14.12 -9.19
CA TRP A 273 -5.00 14.98 -8.45
C TRP A 273 -5.73 16.09 -7.67
N PHE A 274 -6.65 16.81 -8.33
CA PHE A 274 -7.47 17.82 -7.68
C PHE A 274 -8.35 17.23 -6.57
N TYR A 275 -8.96 16.06 -6.84
CA TYR A 275 -9.77 15.34 -5.86
C TYR A 275 -8.95 14.97 -4.62
N PHE A 276 -7.75 14.41 -4.80
CA PHE A 276 -6.83 14.08 -3.72
C PHE A 276 -6.48 15.28 -2.85
N LEU A 277 -6.13 16.39 -3.48
CA LEU A 277 -5.81 17.63 -2.77
C LEU A 277 -7.00 18.16 -1.99
N LYS A 278 -8.19 18.22 -2.62
CA LYS A 278 -9.42 18.70 -1.99
C LYS A 278 -9.81 17.84 -0.78
N LYS A 279 -9.78 16.52 -0.95
CA LYS A 279 -10.17 15.53 0.08
C LYS A 279 -9.23 15.56 1.30
N ASN A 280 -7.94 15.73 1.07
CA ASN A 280 -6.93 15.54 2.12
C ASN A 280 -6.35 16.84 2.67
N PHE A 281 -6.33 17.93 1.89
CA PHE A 281 -5.71 19.21 2.28
C PHE A 281 -6.67 20.42 2.17
N GLY A 282 -7.89 20.21 1.69
CA GLY A 282 -8.89 21.24 1.58
C GLY A 282 -8.92 21.96 0.23
N PHE A 283 -10.02 22.67 0.00
CA PHE A 283 -10.34 23.27 -1.30
C PHE A 283 -9.35 24.36 -1.74
N VAL A 284 -8.92 25.22 -0.82
CA VAL A 284 -7.96 26.30 -1.11
C VAL A 284 -6.61 25.73 -1.56
N VAL A 285 -6.13 24.68 -0.86
CA VAL A 285 -4.89 24.00 -1.24
C VAL A 285 -5.02 23.31 -2.59
N ALA A 286 -6.19 22.72 -2.88
CA ALA A 286 -6.46 22.10 -4.17
C ALA A 286 -6.36 23.11 -5.33
N ILE A 287 -7.02 24.27 -5.23
CA ILE A 287 -6.95 25.32 -6.26
C ILE A 287 -5.50 25.80 -6.46
N ARG A 288 -4.78 26.09 -5.39
CA ARG A 288 -3.40 26.61 -5.47
C ARG A 288 -2.44 25.62 -6.12
N ASN A 289 -2.64 24.31 -5.93
CA ASN A 289 -1.67 23.30 -6.30
C ASN A 289 -2.10 22.42 -7.50
N ALA A 290 -3.35 22.49 -7.96
CA ALA A 290 -3.85 21.67 -9.07
C ALA A 290 -3.00 21.81 -10.34
N PHE A 291 -2.58 23.01 -10.67
CA PHE A 291 -1.83 23.33 -11.88
C PHE A 291 -0.31 23.32 -11.70
N THR A 292 0.20 23.10 -10.48
CA THR A 292 1.64 23.09 -10.21
C THR A 292 2.42 22.12 -11.11
N PRO A 293 1.97 20.87 -11.38
CA PRO A 293 2.68 19.97 -12.29
C PRO A 293 2.78 20.52 -13.72
N TYR A 294 1.74 21.19 -14.20
CA TYR A 294 1.71 21.79 -15.54
C TYR A 294 2.65 22.98 -15.64
N ALA A 295 2.65 23.83 -14.62
CA ALA A 295 3.61 24.94 -14.54
C ALA A 295 5.06 24.42 -14.56
N ARG A 296 5.39 23.33 -13.84
CA ARG A 296 6.70 22.67 -13.89
C ARG A 296 7.04 22.19 -15.30
N ILE A 297 6.08 21.58 -16.02
CA ILE A 297 6.28 21.12 -17.39
C ILE A 297 6.58 22.28 -18.31
N LEU A 298 5.82 23.39 -18.21
CA LEU A 298 5.98 24.59 -19.03
C LEU A 298 7.31 25.30 -18.76
N LEU A 299 7.74 25.36 -17.50
CA LEU A 299 9.01 25.93 -17.09
C LEU A 299 10.21 25.01 -17.27
N ARG A 300 10.01 23.78 -17.82
CA ARG A 300 11.03 22.74 -17.98
C ARG A 300 11.77 22.34 -16.68
N LYS A 301 11.10 22.47 -15.53
CA LYS A 301 11.61 22.06 -14.23
C LYS A 301 11.25 20.62 -13.90
#